data_9310f307dfa383a1fc758e04846b8c19
#
_entry.id   9310f307dfa383a1fc758e04846b8c19
#
_cell.length_a   1.000
_cell.length_b   1.000
_cell.length_c   1.000
_cell.angle_alpha   90.00
_cell.angle_beta   90.00
_cell.angle_gamma   90.00
#
_symmetry.space_group_name_H-M   'P 1'
#
loop_
_entity.id
_entity.type
_entity.pdbx_description
1 polymer ?
#
loop_
_entity_poly.entity_id
_entity_poly.type
_entity_poly.pdbx_seq_one_letter_code
_entity_poly.pdbx_strand_id
1 'polypeptide(L)'
;MQLFENIGMALTSVRSNKMRSLLTMLGIIIGIAAVIAIETVGNSMTGSVMDSMSGMGASNISVTVTQKSSSDTSGTSQGVRLRRFMDSKPSDADLITDAMMNDFTAAFPTQVHHIELTQQVGSGTTAKYGDPTTTITATVSGINHAALAARDDDSQILYGRWLDDGRDAGRKVACVSEKFVEQAIGGSAQDAIGKAVTLTINQDLYTFYIQGVYKYTEDSYSSMFGGSDDDSIQTDFYIPLDVAKAIAGAGAGYQSITVVANGGTVNVTDFVNTVGDFFASYYTRNDSWTVSASSLASLLDSMSSMMNTVSLGISAIAALSLLVGGIGVMNIMMVSVTERTREIGTRKALGAPASAIRMQFITESVILCLIGGFIGIVLGLALGTVLSNVVGYAAKPSIAAILIAVGFSMAIGVFFGYYPANKAAKLDPIEALRYE
;
A
#
# COMPACT_ATOMS: atom_id res chain seq x y z
N MET A 1 45.79 -14.75 9.27
CA MET A 1 45.93 -15.20 10.65
C MET A 1 45.57 -14.09 11.64
N GLN A 2 46.10 -12.87 11.53
CA GLN A 2 45.82 -11.75 12.46
C GLN A 2 44.34 -11.34 12.58
N LEU A 3 43.53 -11.48 11.54
CA LEU A 3 42.10 -11.08 11.57
C LEU A 3 41.28 -12.00 12.49
N PHE A 4 41.48 -13.30 12.47
CA PHE A 4 40.78 -14.25 13.34
C PHE A 4 41.16 -14.13 14.81
N GLU A 5 42.43 -13.81 15.10
CA GLU A 5 42.88 -13.52 16.46
C GLU A 5 42.24 -12.23 16.99
N ASN A 6 42.15 -11.18 16.16
CA ASN A 6 41.54 -9.92 16.52
C ASN A 6 40.02 -10.10 16.80
N ILE A 7 39.33 -10.97 16.06
CA ILE A 7 37.94 -11.32 16.30
C ILE A 7 37.75 -12.03 17.64
N GLY A 8 38.64 -12.97 17.95
CA GLY A 8 38.63 -13.69 19.23
C GLY A 8 38.87 -12.76 20.43
N MET A 9 39.82 -11.83 20.30
CA MET A 9 40.08 -10.81 21.32
C MET A 9 38.90 -9.85 21.52
N ALA A 10 38.24 -9.44 20.44
CA ALA A 10 37.07 -8.58 20.53
C ALA A 10 35.88 -9.27 21.23
N LEU A 11 35.62 -10.54 20.94
CA LEU A 11 34.58 -11.33 21.60
C LEU A 11 34.86 -11.53 23.11
N THR A 12 36.10 -11.76 23.49
CA THR A 12 36.49 -11.86 24.92
C THR A 12 36.36 -10.52 25.65
N SER A 13 36.71 -9.41 25.00
CA SER A 13 36.53 -8.06 25.53
C SER A 13 35.07 -7.71 25.81
N VAL A 14 34.15 -8.06 24.89
CA VAL A 14 32.69 -7.91 25.08
C VAL A 14 32.20 -8.73 26.27
N ARG A 15 32.73 -9.94 26.43
CA ARG A 15 32.30 -10.87 27.47
C ARG A 15 32.77 -10.48 28.86
N SER A 16 33.90 -9.78 28.98
CA SER A 16 34.46 -9.31 30.26
C SER A 16 33.70 -8.10 30.83
N ASN A 17 33.15 -7.21 29.99
CA ASN A 17 32.44 -5.98 30.39
C ASN A 17 31.00 -5.91 29.85
N LYS A 18 30.19 -6.96 30.10
CA LYS A 18 28.84 -7.15 29.50
C LYS A 18 27.91 -5.95 29.64
N MET A 19 27.79 -5.36 30.83
CA MET A 19 26.87 -4.25 31.08
C MET A 19 27.24 -2.98 30.31
N ARG A 20 28.56 -2.68 30.24
CA ARG A 20 29.05 -1.51 29.52
C ARG A 20 28.86 -1.67 28.01
N SER A 21 29.18 -2.84 27.47
CA SER A 21 29.01 -3.15 26.05
C SER A 21 27.53 -3.18 25.64
N LEU A 22 26.66 -3.71 26.50
CA LEU A 22 25.22 -3.76 26.23
C LEU A 22 24.58 -2.36 26.23
N LEU A 23 24.93 -1.49 27.20
CA LEU A 23 24.40 -0.13 27.25
C LEU A 23 24.82 0.72 26.03
N THR A 24 26.01 0.52 25.51
CA THR A 24 26.47 1.26 24.32
C THR A 24 25.88 0.71 23.02
N MET A 25 25.78 -0.62 22.91
CA MET A 25 25.13 -1.23 21.78
C MET A 25 23.62 -0.91 21.73
N LEU A 26 23.01 -0.55 22.88
CA LEU A 26 21.56 -0.26 22.94
C LEU A 26 21.11 0.81 21.95
N GLY A 27 21.87 1.89 21.80
CA GLY A 27 21.56 2.93 20.80
C GLY A 27 21.60 2.41 19.37
N ILE A 28 22.56 1.53 19.07
CA ILE A 28 22.68 0.89 17.75
C ILE A 28 21.54 -0.10 17.54
N ILE A 29 21.24 -0.92 18.55
CA ILE A 29 20.16 -1.92 18.51
C ILE A 29 18.81 -1.24 18.25
N ILE A 30 18.46 -0.20 19.03
CA ILE A 30 17.20 0.52 18.90
C ILE A 30 17.12 1.21 17.54
N GLY A 31 18.17 1.89 17.10
CA GLY A 31 18.19 2.59 15.81
C GLY A 31 17.95 1.65 14.63
N ILE A 32 18.66 0.53 14.58
CA ILE A 32 18.52 -0.47 13.51
C ILE A 32 17.16 -1.19 13.60
N ALA A 33 16.72 -1.57 14.81
CA ALA A 33 15.45 -2.24 15.01
C ALA A 33 14.27 -1.36 14.55
N ALA A 34 14.29 -0.07 14.84
CA ALA A 34 13.23 0.85 14.43
C ALA A 34 13.15 0.99 12.92
N VAL A 35 14.28 1.14 12.21
CA VAL A 35 14.30 1.24 10.75
C VAL A 35 13.76 -0.04 10.10
N ILE A 36 14.24 -1.21 10.53
CA ILE A 36 13.82 -2.49 9.95
C ILE A 36 12.34 -2.77 10.24
N ALA A 37 11.87 -2.46 11.46
CA ALA A 37 10.46 -2.68 11.81
C ALA A 37 9.53 -1.85 10.93
N ILE A 38 9.83 -0.56 10.73
CA ILE A 38 8.96 0.33 9.94
C ILE A 38 9.01 -0.02 8.45
N GLU A 39 10.20 -0.35 7.94
CA GLU A 39 10.36 -0.79 6.53
C GLU A 39 9.60 -2.09 6.29
N THR A 40 9.63 -3.02 7.25
CA THR A 40 8.86 -4.27 7.18
C THR A 40 7.36 -4.00 7.15
N VAL A 41 6.85 -3.12 8.01
CA VAL A 41 5.41 -2.74 8.04
C VAL A 41 5.00 -2.05 6.75
N GLY A 42 5.80 -1.09 6.26
CA GLY A 42 5.53 -0.37 5.02
C GLY A 42 5.44 -1.30 3.80
N ASN A 43 6.42 -2.20 3.65
CA ASN A 43 6.43 -3.18 2.57
C ASN A 43 5.30 -4.22 2.69
N SER A 44 4.93 -4.60 3.91
CA SER A 44 3.82 -5.52 4.16
C SER A 44 2.50 -4.89 3.76
N MET A 45 2.27 -3.64 4.12
CA MET A 45 1.07 -2.89 3.77
C MET A 45 0.96 -2.72 2.25
N THR A 46 2.00 -2.19 1.60
CA THR A 46 2.00 -1.98 0.15
C THR A 46 1.86 -3.30 -0.61
N GLY A 47 2.59 -4.34 -0.18
CA GLY A 47 2.55 -5.64 -0.82
C GLY A 47 1.22 -6.37 -0.63
N SER A 48 0.56 -6.26 0.52
CA SER A 48 -0.76 -6.88 0.74
C SER A 48 -1.86 -6.20 -0.05
N VAL A 49 -1.82 -4.86 -0.13
CA VAL A 49 -2.73 -4.10 -1.00
C VAL A 49 -2.53 -4.51 -2.46
N MET A 50 -1.28 -4.62 -2.92
CA MET A 50 -0.96 -5.03 -4.29
C MET A 50 -1.43 -6.47 -4.60
N ASP A 51 -1.25 -7.40 -3.66
CA ASP A 51 -1.70 -8.79 -3.82
C ASP A 51 -3.23 -8.88 -3.86
N SER A 52 -3.94 -8.16 -2.98
CA SER A 52 -5.40 -8.10 -2.94
C SER A 52 -6.00 -7.48 -4.20
N MET A 53 -5.26 -6.61 -4.86
CA MET A 53 -5.74 -5.81 -6.00
C MET A 53 -5.19 -6.29 -7.35
N SER A 54 -4.32 -7.30 -7.37
CA SER A 54 -3.79 -7.88 -8.62
C SER A 54 -4.89 -8.51 -9.51
N GLY A 55 -6.04 -8.89 -8.91
CA GLY A 55 -7.24 -9.37 -9.62
C GLY A 55 -8.24 -8.26 -9.99
N MET A 56 -8.08 -7.02 -9.52
CA MET A 56 -9.08 -5.95 -9.70
C MET A 56 -8.76 -4.97 -10.85
N GLY A 57 -8.05 -5.42 -11.88
CA GLY A 57 -7.79 -4.59 -13.07
C GLY A 57 -6.73 -3.52 -12.83
N ALA A 58 -5.46 -3.94 -12.75
CA ALA A 58 -4.30 -3.03 -12.65
C ALA A 58 -4.24 -1.99 -13.78
N SER A 59 -4.99 -2.23 -14.88
CA SER A 59 -5.07 -1.38 -16.07
C SER A 59 -6.23 -0.38 -16.02
N ASN A 60 -7.05 -0.37 -14.94
CA ASN A 60 -8.24 0.46 -14.84
C ASN A 60 -7.91 1.87 -14.35
N ILE A 61 -8.37 2.85 -15.11
CA ILE A 61 -8.24 4.28 -14.82
C ILE A 61 -9.64 4.83 -14.59
N SER A 62 -9.96 5.19 -13.36
CA SER A 62 -11.23 5.85 -13.01
C SER A 62 -11.14 7.33 -13.32
N VAL A 63 -12.08 7.82 -14.12
CA VAL A 63 -12.22 9.22 -14.53
C VAL A 63 -13.50 9.74 -13.92
N THR A 64 -13.40 10.69 -13.00
CA THR A 64 -14.54 11.18 -12.20
C THR A 64 -14.64 12.69 -12.27
N VAL A 65 -15.88 13.18 -12.43
CA VAL A 65 -16.18 14.61 -12.33
C VAL A 65 -16.07 15.04 -10.88
N THR A 66 -15.18 16.00 -10.62
CA THR A 66 -14.87 16.52 -9.27
C THR A 66 -15.03 18.03 -9.25
N GLN A 67 -15.37 18.57 -8.09
CA GLN A 67 -15.44 20.02 -7.91
C GLN A 67 -14.04 20.65 -7.89
N LYS A 68 -13.84 21.75 -8.60
CA LYS A 68 -12.60 22.52 -8.53
C LYS A 68 -12.37 23.05 -7.12
N SER A 69 -11.23 22.73 -6.52
CA SER A 69 -10.82 23.33 -5.25
C SER A 69 -10.51 24.80 -5.50
N SER A 70 -11.33 25.71 -4.97
CA SER A 70 -11.00 27.13 -4.97
C SER A 70 -9.79 27.36 -4.05
N SER A 71 -8.59 27.39 -4.62
CA SER A 71 -7.34 27.66 -3.91
C SER A 71 -7.13 29.15 -3.59
N ASP A 72 -8.11 30.01 -3.86
CA ASP A 72 -8.05 31.43 -3.52
C ASP A 72 -9.15 31.84 -2.56
N THR A 73 -8.82 31.94 -1.30
CA THR A 73 -9.13 33.09 -0.44
C THR A 73 -8.64 32.83 0.98
N SER A 74 -7.54 33.44 1.36
CA SER A 74 -7.19 33.74 2.74
C SER A 74 -8.34 34.54 3.37
N GLY A 75 -8.96 34.00 4.40
CA GLY A 75 -9.87 34.79 5.22
C GLY A 75 -11.16 34.12 5.64
N THR A 76 -11.19 33.73 6.89
CA THR A 76 -12.36 33.69 7.80
C THR A 76 -13.64 33.03 7.33
N SER A 77 -13.87 31.82 7.73
CA SER A 77 -15.16 31.16 8.01
C SER A 77 -15.15 29.69 7.65
N GLN A 78 -14.52 28.84 8.50
CA GLN A 78 -14.53 27.38 8.36
C GLN A 78 -15.94 26.75 8.45
N GLY A 79 -16.90 27.43 9.07
CA GLY A 79 -18.24 26.88 9.31
C GLY A 79 -19.21 26.88 8.12
N VAL A 80 -19.04 27.82 7.18
CA VAL A 80 -19.98 27.97 6.03
C VAL A 80 -19.54 27.14 4.82
N ARG A 81 -18.25 26.83 4.72
CA ARG A 81 -17.70 26.06 3.57
C ARG A 81 -18.05 24.58 3.62
N LEU A 82 -18.05 23.94 4.78
CA LEU A 82 -18.42 22.51 4.91
C LEU A 82 -19.86 22.22 4.41
N ARG A 83 -20.79 23.15 4.61
CA ARG A 83 -22.18 22.99 4.15
C ARG A 83 -22.33 23.12 2.65
N ARG A 84 -21.48 23.87 1.98
CA ARG A 84 -21.51 24.08 0.52
C ARG A 84 -20.87 22.92 -0.25
N PHE A 85 -19.93 22.19 0.36
CA PHE A 85 -19.29 21.02 -0.22
C PHE A 85 -20.17 19.76 -0.19
N MET A 86 -21.22 19.71 0.63
CA MET A 86 -22.05 18.52 0.79
C MET A 86 -23.29 18.47 -0.14
N ASP A 87 -23.61 19.56 -0.86
CA ASP A 87 -24.91 19.68 -1.53
C ASP A 87 -24.87 19.97 -3.04
N SER A 88 -23.72 20.17 -3.66
CA SER A 88 -23.69 20.43 -5.10
C SER A 88 -23.40 19.17 -5.90
N LYS A 89 -24.46 18.56 -6.45
CA LYS A 89 -24.32 17.54 -7.49
C LYS A 89 -24.00 18.22 -8.82
N PRO A 90 -23.14 17.60 -9.69
CA PRO A 90 -22.92 18.11 -11.03
C PRO A 90 -24.25 18.14 -11.79
N SER A 91 -24.45 19.18 -12.59
CA SER A 91 -25.59 19.26 -13.51
C SER A 91 -25.36 18.33 -14.72
N ASP A 92 -26.40 18.04 -15.49
CA ASP A 92 -26.26 17.22 -16.69
C ASP A 92 -25.26 17.77 -17.70
N ALA A 93 -25.08 19.08 -17.73
CA ALA A 93 -24.07 19.75 -18.57
C ALA A 93 -22.63 19.56 -18.09
N ASP A 94 -22.43 19.18 -16.83
CA ASP A 94 -21.12 18.98 -16.21
C ASP A 94 -20.68 17.50 -16.28
N LEU A 95 -21.53 16.59 -16.78
CA LEU A 95 -21.24 15.18 -16.85
C LEU A 95 -20.38 14.83 -18.09
N ILE A 96 -19.64 13.72 -17.99
CA ILE A 96 -18.89 13.16 -19.11
C ILE A 96 -19.89 12.62 -20.13
N THR A 97 -19.76 13.05 -21.38
CA THR A 97 -20.69 12.68 -22.46
C THR A 97 -20.12 11.56 -23.33
N ASP A 98 -21.03 10.86 -24.06
CA ASP A 98 -20.62 9.85 -25.05
C ASP A 98 -19.72 10.45 -26.16
N ALA A 99 -19.92 11.72 -26.52
CA ALA A 99 -19.07 12.44 -27.48
C ALA A 99 -17.61 12.55 -26.98
N MET A 100 -17.42 12.94 -25.71
CA MET A 100 -16.07 13.01 -25.10
C MET A 100 -15.39 11.64 -25.09
N MET A 101 -16.12 10.56 -24.79
CA MET A 101 -15.59 9.20 -24.79
C MET A 101 -15.21 8.72 -26.19
N ASN A 102 -16.03 9.03 -27.20
CA ASN A 102 -15.74 8.72 -28.60
C ASN A 102 -14.51 9.48 -29.10
N ASP A 103 -14.39 10.77 -28.80
CA ASP A 103 -13.22 11.57 -29.13
C ASP A 103 -11.96 11.02 -28.45
N PHE A 104 -12.06 10.59 -27.19
CA PHE A 104 -10.97 9.97 -26.45
C PHE A 104 -10.51 8.66 -27.09
N THR A 105 -11.46 7.77 -27.41
CA THR A 105 -11.16 6.48 -28.04
C THR A 105 -10.55 6.66 -29.44
N ALA A 106 -11.00 7.68 -30.19
CA ALA A 106 -10.44 8.02 -31.48
C ALA A 106 -9.02 8.60 -31.36
N ALA A 107 -8.72 9.36 -30.29
CA ALA A 107 -7.40 9.92 -30.05
C ALA A 107 -6.37 8.85 -29.61
N PHE A 108 -6.81 7.82 -28.88
CA PHE A 108 -5.92 6.80 -28.28
C PHE A 108 -6.31 5.35 -28.64
N PRO A 109 -6.44 4.99 -29.94
CA PRO A 109 -7.03 3.71 -30.36
C PRO A 109 -6.18 2.47 -30.01
N THR A 110 -4.88 2.62 -29.78
CA THR A 110 -3.97 1.51 -29.45
C THR A 110 -3.73 1.39 -27.93
N GLN A 111 -4.01 2.46 -27.19
CA GLN A 111 -3.70 2.56 -25.75
C GLN A 111 -4.91 2.22 -24.89
N VAL A 112 -6.12 2.43 -25.43
CA VAL A 112 -7.40 2.12 -24.78
C VAL A 112 -7.90 0.77 -25.28
N HIS A 113 -8.19 -0.13 -24.35
CA HIS A 113 -8.82 -1.41 -24.66
C HIS A 113 -10.34 -1.23 -24.79
N HIS A 114 -10.98 -0.69 -23.75
CA HIS A 114 -12.41 -0.35 -23.74
C HIS A 114 -12.73 0.65 -22.63
N ILE A 115 -13.97 1.15 -22.61
CA ILE A 115 -14.47 2.01 -21.55
C ILE A 115 -15.60 1.27 -20.83
N GLU A 116 -15.47 1.13 -19.53
CA GLU A 116 -16.50 0.57 -18.66
C GLU A 116 -17.38 1.68 -18.11
N LEU A 117 -18.69 1.49 -18.23
CA LEU A 117 -19.69 2.40 -17.73
C LEU A 117 -20.50 1.69 -16.66
N THR A 118 -20.52 2.30 -15.48
CA THR A 118 -21.30 1.78 -14.35
C THR A 118 -22.12 2.89 -13.74
N GLN A 119 -23.41 2.64 -13.56
CA GLN A 119 -24.34 3.52 -12.86
C GLN A 119 -24.88 2.82 -11.63
N GLN A 120 -24.41 3.20 -10.46
CA GLN A 120 -24.94 2.67 -9.23
C GLN A 120 -26.33 3.24 -8.97
N VAL A 121 -27.29 2.36 -8.70
CA VAL A 121 -28.67 2.73 -8.38
C VAL A 121 -28.88 2.78 -6.86
N GLY A 122 -28.26 1.87 -6.14
CA GLY A 122 -28.34 1.74 -4.70
C GLY A 122 -28.53 0.29 -4.27
N SER A 123 -28.95 0.12 -3.02
CA SER A 123 -29.28 -1.20 -2.48
C SER A 123 -30.73 -1.55 -2.80
N GLY A 124 -30.95 -2.72 -3.37
CA GLY A 124 -32.27 -3.32 -3.59
C GLY A 124 -32.49 -4.43 -2.57
N THR A 125 -33.69 -4.47 -1.98
CA THR A 125 -34.08 -5.51 -1.02
C THR A 125 -35.18 -6.40 -1.57
N THR A 126 -35.10 -7.70 -1.28
CA THR A 126 -36.14 -8.69 -1.60
C THR A 126 -36.28 -9.68 -0.43
N ALA A 127 -37.40 -10.41 -0.42
CA ALA A 127 -37.65 -11.42 0.60
C ALA A 127 -36.78 -12.66 0.35
N LYS A 128 -36.32 -13.29 1.44
CA LYS A 128 -35.58 -14.57 1.41
C LYS A 128 -36.50 -15.72 1.03
N TYR A 129 -36.02 -16.61 0.18
CA TYR A 129 -36.77 -17.81 -0.17
C TYR A 129 -37.02 -18.70 1.06
N GLY A 130 -38.28 -19.09 1.24
CA GLY A 130 -38.69 -19.93 2.39
C GLY A 130 -38.90 -19.17 3.69
N ASP A 131 -38.43 -17.92 3.79
CA ASP A 131 -38.62 -17.05 4.96
C ASP A 131 -38.91 -15.59 4.51
N PRO A 132 -40.17 -15.25 4.26
CA PRO A 132 -40.54 -13.91 3.79
C PRO A 132 -40.36 -12.81 4.85
N THR A 133 -40.05 -13.15 6.07
CA THR A 133 -39.78 -12.17 7.15
C THR A 133 -38.32 -11.67 7.13
N THR A 134 -37.42 -12.45 6.52
CA THR A 134 -36.02 -12.06 6.32
C THR A 134 -35.84 -11.40 4.95
N THR A 135 -35.14 -10.28 4.92
CA THR A 135 -34.81 -9.54 3.70
C THR A 135 -33.38 -9.76 3.28
N ILE A 136 -33.19 -9.96 1.97
CA ILE A 136 -31.87 -10.02 1.32
C ILE A 136 -31.62 -8.68 0.65
N THR A 137 -30.38 -8.21 0.75
CA THR A 137 -29.95 -6.96 0.12
C THR A 137 -28.98 -7.27 -1.02
N ALA A 138 -29.23 -6.65 -2.19
CA ALA A 138 -28.32 -6.70 -3.32
C ALA A 138 -27.92 -5.29 -3.75
N THR A 139 -26.69 -5.11 -4.19
CA THR A 139 -26.25 -3.86 -4.82
C THR A 139 -26.73 -3.83 -6.25
N VAL A 140 -27.59 -2.87 -6.59
CA VAL A 140 -28.13 -2.73 -7.94
C VAL A 140 -27.28 -1.75 -8.73
N SER A 141 -26.69 -2.23 -9.83
CA SER A 141 -25.80 -1.45 -10.68
C SER A 141 -26.18 -1.66 -12.15
N GLY A 142 -26.33 -0.54 -12.86
CA GLY A 142 -26.36 -0.56 -14.32
C GLY A 142 -24.95 -0.64 -14.86
N ILE A 143 -24.74 -1.47 -15.85
CA ILE A 143 -23.42 -1.76 -16.38
C ILE A 143 -23.50 -1.96 -17.90
N ASN A 144 -22.46 -1.55 -18.64
CA ASN A 144 -22.38 -1.80 -20.08
C ASN A 144 -21.78 -3.18 -20.37
N HIS A 145 -21.99 -3.66 -21.59
CA HIS A 145 -21.51 -4.97 -22.02
C HIS A 145 -19.98 -5.12 -21.91
N ALA A 146 -19.23 -4.07 -22.21
CA ALA A 146 -17.77 -4.09 -22.14
C ALA A 146 -17.25 -4.41 -20.73
N ALA A 147 -17.87 -3.81 -19.70
CA ALA A 147 -17.52 -4.06 -18.31
C ALA A 147 -17.92 -5.47 -17.83
N LEU A 148 -19.04 -6.01 -18.34
CA LEU A 148 -19.45 -7.38 -18.05
C LEU A 148 -18.52 -8.41 -18.71
N ALA A 149 -18.13 -8.18 -19.95
CA ALA A 149 -17.20 -9.05 -20.68
C ALA A 149 -15.82 -9.12 -20.03
N ALA A 150 -15.36 -8.00 -19.44
CA ALA A 150 -14.10 -7.96 -18.71
C ALA A 150 -14.14 -8.77 -17.39
N ARG A 151 -15.34 -8.97 -16.82
CA ARG A 151 -15.54 -9.78 -15.59
C ARG A 151 -15.66 -11.27 -15.86
N ASP A 152 -15.81 -11.69 -17.12
CA ASP A 152 -15.98 -13.10 -17.49
C ASP A 152 -14.76 -13.97 -17.14
N ASP A 153 -13.58 -13.37 -17.01
CA ASP A 153 -12.38 -14.05 -16.53
C ASP A 153 -12.47 -14.41 -15.03
N ASP A 154 -13.10 -13.53 -14.20
CA ASP A 154 -13.20 -13.70 -12.76
C ASP A 154 -14.54 -14.29 -12.31
N SER A 155 -15.63 -13.96 -13.02
CA SER A 155 -17.02 -14.34 -12.68
C SER A 155 -17.71 -14.92 -13.90
N GLN A 156 -17.39 -16.18 -14.22
CA GLN A 156 -17.97 -16.86 -15.39
C GLN A 156 -19.49 -16.92 -15.33
N ILE A 157 -20.15 -16.70 -16.51
CA ILE A 157 -21.56 -16.95 -16.64
C ILE A 157 -21.82 -18.47 -16.54
N LEU A 158 -22.64 -18.86 -15.59
CA LEU A 158 -22.98 -20.28 -15.37
C LEU A 158 -24.15 -20.70 -16.27
N TYR A 159 -25.18 -19.86 -16.32
CA TYR A 159 -26.38 -20.10 -17.11
C TYR A 159 -26.89 -18.79 -17.72
N GLY A 160 -27.47 -18.90 -18.92
CA GLY A 160 -27.99 -17.74 -19.66
C GLY A 160 -26.91 -16.98 -20.42
N ARG A 161 -26.95 -15.66 -20.41
CA ARG A 161 -25.99 -14.78 -21.07
C ARG A 161 -25.82 -13.46 -20.31
N TRP A 162 -24.71 -12.78 -20.55
CA TRP A 162 -24.54 -11.41 -20.11
C TRP A 162 -25.49 -10.43 -20.78
N LEU A 163 -25.71 -9.27 -20.17
CA LEU A 163 -26.45 -8.16 -20.74
C LEU A 163 -25.73 -7.63 -21.98
N ASP A 164 -26.55 -7.21 -22.98
CA ASP A 164 -26.09 -6.65 -24.24
C ASP A 164 -26.68 -5.26 -24.41
N ASP A 165 -25.82 -4.25 -24.65
CA ASP A 165 -26.23 -2.84 -24.69
C ASP A 165 -27.27 -2.53 -25.77
N GLY A 166 -27.28 -3.31 -26.86
CA GLY A 166 -28.26 -3.13 -27.97
C GLY A 166 -29.55 -3.91 -27.77
N ARG A 167 -29.44 -5.17 -27.33
CA ARG A 167 -30.61 -6.07 -27.24
C ARG A 167 -31.44 -5.84 -25.99
N ASP A 168 -30.81 -5.46 -24.92
CA ASP A 168 -31.44 -5.36 -23.60
C ASP A 168 -31.76 -3.93 -23.19
N ALA A 169 -31.48 -2.95 -24.07
CA ALA A 169 -31.81 -1.56 -23.85
C ALA A 169 -33.31 -1.39 -23.52
N GLY A 170 -33.64 -0.68 -22.45
CA GLY A 170 -34.97 -0.45 -21.95
C GLY A 170 -35.70 -1.66 -21.38
N ARG A 171 -35.08 -2.84 -21.39
CA ARG A 171 -35.69 -4.06 -20.84
C ARG A 171 -35.39 -4.23 -19.37
N LYS A 172 -36.39 -4.66 -18.61
CA LYS A 172 -36.25 -4.99 -17.18
C LYS A 172 -35.67 -6.40 -17.00
N VAL A 173 -34.44 -6.61 -17.44
CA VAL A 173 -33.69 -7.87 -17.30
C VAL A 173 -32.50 -7.68 -16.37
N ALA A 174 -32.04 -8.78 -15.79
CA ALA A 174 -30.91 -8.73 -14.84
C ALA A 174 -29.99 -9.94 -14.96
N CYS A 175 -28.71 -9.74 -14.63
CA CYS A 175 -27.76 -10.79 -14.31
C CYS A 175 -27.50 -10.79 -12.80
N VAL A 176 -27.55 -11.98 -12.18
CA VAL A 176 -27.43 -12.17 -10.73
C VAL A 176 -26.42 -13.24 -10.40
N SER A 177 -25.88 -13.22 -9.18
CA SER A 177 -24.98 -14.28 -8.72
C SER A 177 -25.74 -15.57 -8.38
N GLU A 178 -25.06 -16.71 -8.42
CA GLU A 178 -25.62 -18.00 -7.96
C GLU A 178 -26.06 -17.92 -6.50
N LYS A 179 -25.32 -17.18 -5.65
CA LYS A 179 -25.64 -17.00 -4.23
C LYS A 179 -26.92 -16.20 -4.02
N PHE A 180 -27.16 -15.17 -4.85
CA PHE A 180 -28.42 -14.45 -4.84
C PHE A 180 -29.58 -15.35 -5.22
N VAL A 181 -29.39 -16.23 -6.23
CA VAL A 181 -30.43 -17.21 -6.63
C VAL A 181 -30.77 -18.15 -5.49
N GLU A 182 -29.78 -18.70 -4.82
CA GLU A 182 -29.96 -19.60 -3.68
C GLU A 182 -30.77 -18.94 -2.56
N GLN A 183 -30.43 -17.70 -2.20
CA GLN A 183 -31.05 -16.97 -1.10
C GLN A 183 -32.43 -16.39 -1.44
N ALA A 184 -32.60 -15.80 -2.63
CA ALA A 184 -33.81 -15.06 -2.99
C ALA A 184 -34.86 -15.89 -3.71
N ILE A 185 -34.44 -16.89 -4.49
CA ILE A 185 -35.36 -17.63 -5.38
C ILE A 185 -35.51 -19.09 -4.93
N GLY A 186 -34.45 -19.69 -4.39
CA GLY A 186 -34.33 -21.11 -4.10
C GLY A 186 -34.28 -21.96 -5.38
N GLY A 187 -33.65 -23.13 -5.31
CA GLY A 187 -33.49 -24.03 -6.44
C GLY A 187 -32.15 -23.87 -7.16
N SER A 188 -32.04 -24.42 -8.36
CA SER A 188 -30.80 -24.36 -9.12
C SER A 188 -30.64 -23.05 -9.90
N ALA A 189 -29.40 -22.65 -10.18
CA ALA A 189 -29.11 -21.48 -11.00
C ALA A 189 -29.73 -21.56 -12.40
N GLN A 190 -29.89 -22.77 -12.96
CA GLN A 190 -30.54 -23.00 -14.25
C GLN A 190 -32.03 -22.70 -14.20
N ASP A 191 -32.73 -23.06 -13.12
CA ASP A 191 -34.17 -22.84 -12.97
C ASP A 191 -34.52 -21.36 -12.69
N ALA A 192 -33.56 -20.56 -12.37
CA ALA A 192 -33.73 -19.12 -12.12
C ALA A 192 -33.90 -18.31 -13.43
N ILE A 193 -33.39 -18.81 -14.55
CA ILE A 193 -33.46 -18.10 -15.82
C ILE A 193 -34.96 -17.88 -16.22
N GLY A 194 -35.31 -16.65 -16.54
CA GLY A 194 -36.64 -16.22 -16.90
C GLY A 194 -37.61 -15.97 -15.75
N LYS A 195 -37.23 -16.28 -14.51
CA LYS A 195 -38.03 -15.94 -13.32
C LYS A 195 -38.00 -14.43 -13.04
N ALA A 196 -39.11 -13.93 -12.53
CA ALA A 196 -39.24 -12.55 -12.10
C ALA A 196 -38.77 -12.39 -10.64
N VAL A 197 -37.97 -11.37 -10.40
CA VAL A 197 -37.55 -10.93 -9.04
C VAL A 197 -38.00 -9.50 -8.87
N THR A 198 -38.66 -9.22 -7.74
CA THR A 198 -39.06 -7.87 -7.38
C THR A 198 -38.16 -7.34 -6.29
N LEU A 199 -37.47 -6.24 -6.57
CA LEU A 199 -36.65 -5.51 -5.65
C LEU A 199 -37.31 -4.22 -5.20
N THR A 200 -37.20 -3.90 -3.93
CA THR A 200 -37.55 -2.57 -3.42
C THR A 200 -36.29 -1.70 -3.46
N ILE A 201 -36.28 -0.68 -4.29
CA ILE A 201 -35.17 0.26 -4.46
C ILE A 201 -35.70 1.67 -4.19
N ASN A 202 -35.09 2.41 -3.25
CA ASN A 202 -35.54 3.77 -2.86
C ASN A 202 -37.06 3.87 -2.55
N GLN A 203 -37.64 2.83 -1.93
CA GLN A 203 -39.05 2.69 -1.57
C GLN A 203 -39.98 2.35 -2.75
N ASP A 204 -39.50 2.26 -3.98
CA ASP A 204 -40.25 1.84 -5.17
C ASP A 204 -39.98 0.36 -5.47
N LEU A 205 -40.99 -0.31 -6.03
CA LEU A 205 -40.95 -1.72 -6.44
C LEU A 205 -40.60 -1.85 -7.92
N TYR A 206 -39.50 -2.55 -8.20
CA TYR A 206 -39.05 -2.84 -9.54
C TYR A 206 -38.97 -4.34 -9.76
N THR A 207 -39.60 -4.83 -10.84
CA THR A 207 -39.55 -6.24 -11.20
C THR A 207 -38.64 -6.44 -12.39
N PHE A 208 -37.67 -7.34 -12.24
CA PHE A 208 -36.68 -7.73 -13.25
C PHE A 208 -36.80 -9.21 -13.56
N TYR A 209 -36.50 -9.60 -14.80
CA TYR A 209 -36.42 -10.99 -15.24
C TYR A 209 -34.96 -11.43 -15.30
N ILE A 210 -34.63 -12.56 -14.69
CA ILE A 210 -33.28 -13.08 -14.69
C ILE A 210 -32.92 -13.59 -16.07
N GLN A 211 -31.89 -13.00 -16.68
CA GLN A 211 -31.38 -13.37 -17.99
C GLN A 211 -30.08 -14.18 -17.92
N GLY A 212 -29.26 -13.95 -16.89
CA GLY A 212 -28.01 -14.65 -16.66
C GLY A 212 -27.75 -14.87 -15.17
N VAL A 213 -27.09 -15.98 -14.87
CA VAL A 213 -26.59 -16.29 -13.55
C VAL A 213 -25.09 -16.48 -13.64
N TYR A 214 -24.33 -15.67 -12.89
CA TYR A 214 -22.89 -15.74 -12.86
C TYR A 214 -22.37 -16.37 -11.55
N LYS A 215 -21.15 -16.90 -11.60
CA LYS A 215 -20.50 -17.49 -10.45
C LYS A 215 -20.14 -16.42 -9.43
N TYR A 216 -20.49 -16.64 -8.18
CA TYR A 216 -20.08 -15.76 -7.09
C TYR A 216 -18.61 -15.97 -6.77
N THR A 217 -17.84 -14.91 -6.78
CA THR A 217 -16.49 -14.83 -6.27
C THR A 217 -16.49 -13.86 -5.09
N GLU A 218 -15.96 -14.30 -3.94
CA GLU A 218 -15.81 -13.38 -2.81
C GLU A 218 -14.81 -12.28 -3.20
N ASP A 219 -15.28 -11.04 -3.20
CA ASP A 219 -14.38 -9.91 -3.39
C ASP A 219 -13.39 -9.87 -2.23
N SER A 220 -12.10 -9.91 -2.54
CA SER A 220 -10.99 -9.80 -1.57
C SER A 220 -11.10 -8.53 -0.71
N TYR A 221 -11.86 -7.54 -1.17
CA TYR A 221 -12.11 -6.31 -0.43
C TYR A 221 -13.08 -6.48 0.75
N SER A 222 -14.12 -7.31 0.62
CA SER A 222 -15.06 -7.56 1.71
C SER A 222 -14.44 -8.40 2.82
N SER A 223 -13.54 -9.32 2.49
CA SER A 223 -12.80 -10.13 3.47
C SER A 223 -11.77 -9.31 4.27
N MET A 224 -11.28 -8.18 3.73
CA MET A 224 -10.30 -7.31 4.36
C MET A 224 -10.90 -6.37 5.43
N PHE A 225 -12.19 -6.05 5.34
CA PHE A 225 -12.89 -5.15 6.28
C PHE A 225 -13.82 -5.86 7.28
N GLY A 226 -13.63 -7.13 7.49
CA GLY A 226 -14.40 -7.93 8.44
C GLY A 226 -15.67 -8.45 7.77
N GLY A 227 -15.55 -9.62 7.19
CA GLY A 227 -16.65 -10.32 6.53
C GLY A 227 -17.88 -10.36 7.41
N SER A 228 -18.97 -9.88 6.87
CA SER A 228 -20.29 -10.02 7.45
C SER A 228 -20.65 -11.50 7.54
N ASP A 229 -21.41 -11.85 8.58
CA ASP A 229 -21.99 -13.18 8.76
C ASP A 229 -22.59 -13.70 7.45
N ASP A 230 -22.49 -15.00 7.22
CA ASP A 230 -22.90 -15.72 6.00
C ASP A 230 -24.33 -15.40 5.50
N ASP A 231 -25.18 -14.88 6.37
CA ASP A 231 -26.57 -14.46 6.07
C ASP A 231 -26.72 -13.04 5.48
N SER A 232 -25.68 -12.21 5.47
CA SER A 232 -25.75 -10.81 5.02
C SER A 232 -24.84 -10.50 3.82
N ILE A 233 -24.48 -11.51 3.02
CA ILE A 233 -23.59 -11.32 1.88
C ILE A 233 -24.29 -10.50 0.81
N GLN A 234 -23.80 -9.29 0.63
CA GLN A 234 -24.24 -8.38 -0.39
C GLN A 234 -23.69 -8.83 -1.75
N THR A 235 -24.57 -9.16 -2.68
CA THR A 235 -24.19 -9.56 -4.04
C THR A 235 -24.60 -8.48 -5.03
N ASP A 236 -23.87 -8.39 -6.14
CA ASP A 236 -24.21 -7.47 -7.23
C ASP A 236 -25.38 -7.99 -8.05
N PHE A 237 -26.30 -7.06 -8.37
CA PHE A 237 -27.44 -7.26 -9.23
C PHE A 237 -27.30 -6.33 -10.45
N TYR A 238 -26.88 -6.89 -11.58
CA TYR A 238 -26.58 -6.12 -12.78
C TYR A 238 -27.82 -5.96 -13.65
N ILE A 239 -28.10 -4.70 -14.03
CA ILE A 239 -29.19 -4.33 -14.93
C ILE A 239 -28.67 -3.51 -16.12
N PRO A 240 -29.43 -3.36 -17.21
CA PRO A 240 -29.04 -2.50 -18.33
C PRO A 240 -28.80 -1.05 -17.86
N LEU A 241 -27.78 -0.43 -18.43
CA LEU A 241 -27.27 0.88 -18.01
C LEU A 241 -28.32 2.00 -18.12
N ASP A 242 -29.14 1.98 -19.20
CA ASP A 242 -30.20 2.92 -19.45
C ASP A 242 -31.35 2.79 -18.43
N VAL A 243 -31.70 1.56 -18.06
CA VAL A 243 -32.69 1.27 -17.01
C VAL A 243 -32.17 1.78 -15.65
N ALA A 244 -30.90 1.56 -15.35
CA ALA A 244 -30.30 2.06 -14.13
C ALA A 244 -30.28 3.59 -14.05
N LYS A 245 -29.96 4.28 -15.16
CA LYS A 245 -30.02 5.74 -15.25
C LYS A 245 -31.46 6.24 -15.01
N ALA A 246 -32.44 5.59 -15.62
CA ALA A 246 -33.84 5.95 -15.44
C ALA A 246 -34.31 5.80 -13.98
N ILE A 247 -33.91 4.73 -13.29
CA ILE A 247 -34.24 4.50 -11.88
C ILE A 247 -33.50 5.50 -10.97
N ALA A 248 -32.23 5.77 -11.25
CA ALA A 248 -31.45 6.73 -10.49
C ALA A 248 -31.81 8.20 -10.75
N GLY A 249 -32.66 8.48 -11.74
CA GLY A 249 -32.96 9.84 -12.21
C GLY A 249 -31.69 10.55 -12.73
N ALA A 250 -30.75 9.79 -13.26
CA ALA A 250 -29.49 10.33 -13.77
C ALA A 250 -29.69 10.86 -15.20
N GLY A 251 -28.95 11.93 -15.53
CA GLY A 251 -28.95 12.51 -16.87
C GLY A 251 -28.27 11.63 -17.93
N ALA A 252 -28.16 12.14 -19.15
CA ALA A 252 -27.59 11.42 -20.27
C ALA A 252 -26.07 11.12 -20.09
N GLY A 253 -25.35 11.99 -19.37
CA GLY A 253 -23.92 11.83 -19.12
C GLY A 253 -23.58 10.87 -17.97
N TYR A 254 -22.30 10.83 -17.61
CA TYR A 254 -21.72 9.97 -16.57
C TYR A 254 -20.92 10.80 -15.59
N GLN A 255 -21.12 10.58 -14.30
CA GLN A 255 -20.33 11.22 -13.26
C GLN A 255 -18.94 10.56 -13.14
N SER A 256 -18.87 9.26 -13.40
CA SER A 256 -17.63 8.49 -13.39
C SER A 256 -17.65 7.46 -14.52
N ILE A 257 -16.50 7.27 -15.14
CA ILE A 257 -16.25 6.22 -16.13
C ILE A 257 -14.96 5.51 -15.78
N THR A 258 -14.78 4.28 -16.24
CA THR A 258 -13.51 3.56 -16.11
C THR A 258 -12.92 3.31 -17.50
N VAL A 259 -11.76 3.86 -17.75
CA VAL A 259 -10.96 3.61 -18.96
C VAL A 259 -10.05 2.43 -18.66
N VAL A 260 -10.18 1.35 -19.41
CA VAL A 260 -9.29 0.20 -19.32
C VAL A 260 -8.17 0.36 -20.34
N ALA A 261 -6.96 0.54 -19.83
CA ALA A 261 -5.78 0.68 -20.67
C ALA A 261 -5.28 -0.66 -21.20
N ASN A 262 -4.68 -0.66 -22.39
CA ASN A 262 -4.03 -1.84 -22.94
C ASN A 262 -2.66 -2.04 -22.25
N GLY A 263 -2.63 -2.86 -21.20
CA GLY A 263 -1.45 -3.07 -20.33
C GLY A 263 -0.19 -3.60 -21.03
N GLY A 264 -0.31 -4.12 -22.28
CA GLY A 264 0.85 -4.53 -23.08
C GLY A 264 1.55 -3.37 -23.81
N THR A 265 0.91 -2.22 -23.95
CA THR A 265 1.41 -1.09 -24.75
C THR A 265 1.68 0.18 -23.96
N VAL A 266 1.15 0.28 -22.74
CA VAL A 266 1.14 1.55 -21.97
C VAL A 266 1.54 1.33 -20.52
N ASN A 267 2.37 2.22 -19.99
CA ASN A 267 2.52 2.37 -18.54
C ASN A 267 1.29 3.08 -17.97
N VAL A 268 0.49 2.37 -17.18
CA VAL A 268 -0.78 2.88 -16.65
C VAL A 268 -0.57 4.12 -15.77
N THR A 269 0.50 4.17 -14.98
CA THR A 269 0.80 5.30 -14.08
C THR A 269 1.04 6.60 -14.87
N ASP A 270 1.73 6.52 -16.01
CA ASP A 270 1.96 7.68 -16.87
C ASP A 270 0.70 8.04 -17.67
N PHE A 271 -0.06 7.02 -18.10
CA PHE A 271 -1.26 7.21 -18.92
C PHE A 271 -2.42 7.85 -18.14
N VAL A 272 -2.50 7.65 -16.83
CA VAL A 272 -3.49 8.33 -15.97
C VAL A 272 -3.45 9.85 -16.15
N ASN A 273 -2.26 10.45 -16.19
CA ASN A 273 -2.13 11.88 -16.39
C ASN A 273 -2.64 12.29 -17.76
N THR A 274 -2.32 11.54 -18.81
CA THR A 274 -2.78 11.81 -20.19
C THR A 274 -4.30 11.74 -20.28
N VAL A 275 -4.93 10.72 -19.65
CA VAL A 275 -6.39 10.56 -19.56
C VAL A 275 -7.00 11.74 -18.82
N GLY A 276 -6.44 12.11 -17.67
CA GLY A 276 -6.89 13.24 -16.86
C GLY A 276 -6.84 14.56 -17.63
N ASP A 277 -5.73 14.85 -18.26
CA ASP A 277 -5.52 16.10 -19.04
C ASP A 277 -6.48 16.16 -20.25
N PHE A 278 -6.68 15.04 -20.94
CA PHE A 278 -7.62 14.97 -22.06
C PHE A 278 -9.03 15.36 -21.64
N PHE A 279 -9.59 14.69 -20.65
CA PHE A 279 -10.95 14.98 -20.17
C PHE A 279 -11.03 16.36 -19.50
N ALA A 280 -10.02 16.80 -18.74
CA ALA A 280 -9.99 18.12 -18.12
C ALA A 280 -10.01 19.25 -19.16
N SER A 281 -9.53 19.02 -20.40
CA SER A 281 -9.56 20.00 -21.48
C SER A 281 -10.97 20.47 -21.84
N TYR A 282 -11.97 19.63 -21.68
CA TYR A 282 -13.39 19.98 -21.90
C TYR A 282 -13.95 20.88 -20.78
N TYR A 283 -13.30 20.88 -19.61
CA TYR A 283 -13.74 21.63 -18.43
C TYR A 283 -12.97 22.93 -18.18
N THR A 284 -12.18 23.38 -19.15
CA THR A 284 -11.38 24.63 -19.02
C THR A 284 -12.25 25.87 -18.80
N ARG A 285 -13.46 25.89 -19.37
CA ARG A 285 -14.43 26.99 -19.24
C ARG A 285 -15.46 26.77 -18.12
N ASN A 286 -15.39 25.66 -17.41
CA ASN A 286 -16.28 25.38 -16.29
C ASN A 286 -15.62 25.89 -15.01
N ASP A 287 -16.27 26.82 -14.30
CA ASP A 287 -15.72 27.42 -13.09
C ASP A 287 -15.83 26.54 -11.85
N SER A 288 -16.76 25.60 -11.85
CA SER A 288 -17.12 24.80 -10.67
C SER A 288 -16.61 23.36 -10.72
N TRP A 289 -16.57 22.78 -11.93
CA TRP A 289 -16.29 21.36 -12.12
C TRP A 289 -15.06 21.12 -12.98
N THR A 290 -14.38 20.02 -12.72
CA THR A 290 -13.28 19.47 -13.51
C THR A 290 -13.34 17.96 -13.50
N VAL A 291 -12.45 17.31 -14.21
CA VAL A 291 -12.30 15.86 -14.17
C VAL A 291 -10.99 15.51 -13.51
N SER A 292 -11.01 14.49 -12.68
CA SER A 292 -9.84 13.85 -12.09
C SER A 292 -9.75 12.42 -12.58
N ALA A 293 -8.57 12.02 -13.04
CA ALA A 293 -8.27 10.63 -13.35
C ALA A 293 -7.40 10.04 -12.24
N SER A 294 -7.70 8.81 -11.86
CA SER A 294 -6.93 8.06 -10.88
C SER A 294 -6.91 6.58 -11.27
N SER A 295 -5.81 5.92 -10.98
CA SER A 295 -5.74 4.46 -11.10
C SER A 295 -5.32 3.88 -9.77
N LEU A 296 -5.55 2.59 -9.62
CA LEU A 296 -5.05 1.87 -8.47
C LEU A 296 -3.53 1.95 -8.37
N ALA A 297 -2.84 1.87 -9.50
CA ALA A 297 -1.39 2.05 -9.55
C ALA A 297 -0.97 3.42 -9.01
N SER A 298 -1.67 4.51 -9.37
CA SER A 298 -1.37 5.85 -8.86
C SER A 298 -1.65 6.01 -7.36
N LEU A 299 -2.66 5.30 -6.83
CA LEU A 299 -2.92 5.26 -5.39
C LEU A 299 -1.81 4.52 -4.65
N LEU A 300 -1.35 3.38 -5.18
CA LEU A 300 -0.23 2.62 -4.63
C LEU A 300 1.07 3.42 -4.64
N ASP A 301 1.35 4.16 -5.71
CA ASP A 301 2.51 5.06 -5.80
C ASP A 301 2.41 6.18 -4.76
N SER A 302 1.23 6.74 -4.55
CA SER A 302 0.99 7.76 -3.52
C SER A 302 1.19 7.20 -2.11
N MET A 303 0.69 5.99 -1.83
CA MET A 303 0.92 5.30 -0.56
C MET A 303 2.39 4.97 -0.35
N SER A 304 3.07 4.48 -1.38
CA SER A 304 4.51 4.19 -1.35
C SER A 304 5.32 5.46 -1.07
N SER A 305 5.00 6.57 -1.74
CA SER A 305 5.62 7.88 -1.50
C SER A 305 5.39 8.39 -0.07
N MET A 306 4.18 8.20 0.47
CA MET A 306 3.87 8.53 1.85
C MET A 306 4.68 7.66 2.83
N MET A 307 4.76 6.35 2.60
CA MET A 307 5.56 5.44 3.42
C MET A 307 7.05 5.78 3.34
N ASN A 308 7.57 6.13 2.17
CA ASN A 308 8.95 6.58 2.02
C ASN A 308 9.23 7.87 2.82
N THR A 309 8.28 8.81 2.84
CA THR A 309 8.41 10.04 3.63
C THR A 309 8.43 9.75 5.14
N VAL A 310 7.55 8.87 5.62
CA VAL A 310 7.54 8.42 7.02
C VAL A 310 8.83 7.68 7.36
N SER A 311 9.27 6.77 6.50
CA SER A 311 10.51 6.01 6.65
C SER A 311 11.74 6.94 6.71
N LEU A 312 11.79 7.98 5.88
CA LEU A 312 12.84 9.00 5.92
C LEU A 312 12.87 9.75 7.26
N GLY A 313 11.69 10.14 7.78
CA GLY A 313 11.59 10.80 9.08
C GLY A 313 12.10 9.93 10.24
N ILE A 314 11.70 8.65 10.26
CA ILE A 314 12.16 7.69 11.28
C ILE A 314 13.64 7.34 11.10
N SER A 315 14.11 7.23 9.86
CA SER A 315 15.53 7.03 9.57
C SER A 315 16.40 8.19 10.09
N ALA A 316 15.91 9.42 10.06
CA ALA A 316 16.59 10.57 10.66
C ALA A 316 16.70 10.43 12.20
N ILE A 317 15.63 9.99 12.87
CA ILE A 317 15.65 9.71 14.31
C ILE A 317 16.59 8.55 14.64
N ALA A 318 16.54 7.49 13.84
CA ALA A 318 17.43 6.35 14.00
C ALA A 318 18.90 6.74 13.78
N ALA A 319 19.20 7.62 12.83
CA ALA A 319 20.55 8.15 12.62
C ALA A 319 21.05 8.91 13.85
N LEU A 320 20.21 9.71 14.51
CA LEU A 320 20.56 10.35 15.78
C LEU A 320 20.84 9.32 16.88
N SER A 321 20.01 8.28 17.01
CA SER A 321 20.22 7.19 17.96
C SER A 321 21.52 6.44 17.70
N LEU A 322 21.85 6.21 16.44
CA LEU A 322 23.09 5.57 16.00
C LEU A 322 24.32 6.45 16.27
N LEU A 323 24.21 7.78 16.11
CA LEU A 323 25.27 8.73 16.50
C LEU A 323 25.54 8.67 18.01
N VAL A 324 24.48 8.68 18.84
CA VAL A 324 24.63 8.55 20.29
C VAL A 324 25.25 7.21 20.68
N GLY A 325 24.80 6.11 20.05
CA GLY A 325 25.40 4.79 20.22
C GLY A 325 26.86 4.75 19.78
N GLY A 326 27.20 5.38 18.67
CA GLY A 326 28.58 5.49 18.17
C GLY A 326 29.51 6.29 19.12
N ILE A 327 29.02 7.40 19.68
CA ILE A 327 29.74 8.14 20.74
C ILE A 327 29.97 7.25 21.97
N GLY A 328 28.95 6.43 22.32
CA GLY A 328 29.09 5.43 23.38
C GLY A 328 30.21 4.43 23.10
N VAL A 329 30.29 3.89 21.86
CA VAL A 329 31.37 3.00 21.43
C VAL A 329 32.73 3.70 21.53
N MET A 330 32.82 4.94 21.04
CA MET A 330 34.04 5.74 21.12
C MET A 330 34.50 5.91 22.59
N ASN A 331 33.59 6.22 23.51
CA ASN A 331 33.93 6.40 24.93
C ASN A 331 34.42 5.09 25.57
N ILE A 332 33.81 3.95 25.25
CA ILE A 332 34.29 2.64 25.74
C ILE A 332 35.65 2.32 25.19
N MET A 333 35.86 2.53 23.89
CA MET A 333 37.17 2.29 23.28
C MET A 333 38.25 3.17 23.87
N MET A 334 37.93 4.43 24.25
CA MET A 334 38.86 5.32 24.93
C MET A 334 39.26 4.77 26.31
N VAL A 335 38.29 4.26 27.08
CA VAL A 335 38.57 3.62 28.39
C VAL A 335 39.38 2.33 28.21
N SER A 336 39.00 1.50 27.22
CA SER A 336 39.77 0.27 26.90
C SER A 336 41.22 0.56 26.51
N VAL A 337 41.47 1.65 25.76
CA VAL A 337 42.84 2.07 25.42
C VAL A 337 43.63 2.46 26.69
N THR A 338 43.00 3.19 27.64
CA THR A 338 43.68 3.57 28.90
C THR A 338 43.90 2.36 29.80
N GLU A 339 42.96 1.44 29.92
CA GLU A 339 43.10 0.20 30.70
C GLU A 339 44.19 -0.73 30.13
N ARG A 340 44.45 -0.70 28.82
CA ARG A 340 45.43 -1.55 28.10
C ARG A 340 46.69 -0.79 27.69
N THR A 341 46.94 0.40 28.26
CA THR A 341 48.09 1.24 27.88
C THR A 341 49.42 0.49 27.96
N ARG A 342 49.62 -0.27 29.02
CA ARG A 342 50.87 -1.05 29.24
C ARG A 342 51.02 -2.19 28.23
N GLU A 343 49.91 -2.87 27.87
CA GLU A 343 49.92 -3.91 26.85
C GLU A 343 50.26 -3.35 25.47
N ILE A 344 49.72 -2.17 25.12
CA ILE A 344 50.03 -1.45 23.89
C ILE A 344 51.50 -1.04 23.85
N GLY A 345 51.99 -0.54 25.00
CA GLY A 345 53.40 -0.16 25.16
C GLY A 345 54.37 -1.32 24.94
N THR A 346 54.09 -2.49 25.53
CA THR A 346 54.91 -3.71 25.33
C THR A 346 54.89 -4.17 23.88
N ARG A 347 53.75 -4.17 23.20
CA ARG A 347 53.69 -4.53 21.78
C ARG A 347 54.50 -3.58 20.89
N LYS A 348 54.42 -2.27 21.16
CA LYS A 348 55.21 -1.28 20.44
C LYS A 348 56.72 -1.40 20.71
N ALA A 349 57.10 -1.66 21.94
CA ALA A 349 58.48 -1.91 22.31
C ALA A 349 59.09 -3.15 21.61
N LEU A 350 58.24 -4.16 21.34
CA LEU A 350 58.59 -5.35 20.56
C LEU A 350 58.55 -5.13 19.04
N GLY A 351 58.32 -3.90 18.58
CA GLY A 351 58.38 -3.54 17.17
C GLY A 351 57.06 -3.63 16.39
N ALA A 352 55.91 -3.72 17.06
CA ALA A 352 54.61 -3.73 16.36
C ALA A 352 54.37 -2.38 15.65
N PRO A 353 54.02 -2.38 14.33
CA PRO A 353 53.73 -1.16 13.60
C PRO A 353 52.44 -0.51 14.09
N ALA A 354 52.37 0.83 14.05
CA ALA A 354 51.18 1.60 14.46
C ALA A 354 49.91 1.22 13.70
N SER A 355 50.06 0.75 12.45
CA SER A 355 48.95 0.24 11.63
C SER A 355 48.32 -1.04 12.21
N ALA A 356 49.11 -1.94 12.79
CA ALA A 356 48.61 -3.18 13.38
C ALA A 356 47.77 -2.88 14.64
N ILE A 357 48.25 -1.96 15.50
CA ILE A 357 47.50 -1.51 16.69
C ILE A 357 46.19 -0.82 16.28
N ARG A 358 46.24 0.10 15.30
CA ARG A 358 45.06 0.78 14.78
C ARG A 358 44.03 -0.20 14.23
N MET A 359 44.47 -1.16 13.43
CA MET A 359 43.57 -2.17 12.82
C MET A 359 42.92 -3.04 13.90
N GLN A 360 43.63 -3.41 14.94
CA GLN A 360 43.07 -4.18 16.05
C GLN A 360 41.89 -3.47 16.71
N PHE A 361 42.07 -2.19 17.10
CA PHE A 361 41.00 -1.43 17.76
C PHE A 361 39.84 -1.08 16.84
N ILE A 362 40.09 -0.82 15.53
CA ILE A 362 39.02 -0.64 14.54
C ILE A 362 38.24 -1.95 14.38
N THR A 363 38.89 -3.10 14.30
CA THR A 363 38.22 -4.40 14.20
C THR A 363 37.37 -4.65 15.45
N GLU A 364 37.86 -4.31 16.65
CA GLU A 364 37.08 -4.44 17.89
C GLU A 364 35.83 -3.60 17.89
N SER A 365 35.89 -2.33 17.47
CA SER A 365 34.72 -1.45 17.37
C SER A 365 33.73 -1.90 16.30
N VAL A 366 34.19 -2.37 15.13
CA VAL A 366 33.34 -2.91 14.07
C VAL A 366 32.59 -4.15 14.54
N ILE A 367 33.27 -5.06 15.27
CA ILE A 367 32.63 -6.27 15.81
C ILE A 367 31.56 -5.91 16.84
N LEU A 368 31.79 -4.94 17.71
CA LEU A 368 30.80 -4.43 18.65
C LEU A 368 29.55 -3.90 17.92
N CYS A 369 29.76 -3.08 16.89
CA CYS A 369 28.68 -2.53 16.10
C CYS A 369 27.93 -3.60 15.30
N LEU A 370 28.63 -4.60 14.75
CA LEU A 370 28.01 -5.71 14.03
C LEU A 370 27.16 -6.60 14.95
N ILE A 371 27.62 -6.86 16.17
CA ILE A 371 26.83 -7.61 17.17
C ILE A 371 25.56 -6.83 17.53
N GLY A 372 25.69 -5.52 17.82
CA GLY A 372 24.55 -4.64 18.06
C GLY A 372 23.62 -4.58 16.86
N GLY A 373 24.18 -4.47 15.66
CA GLY A 373 23.43 -4.48 14.39
C GLY A 373 22.66 -5.77 14.17
N PHE A 374 23.29 -6.92 14.39
CA PHE A 374 22.63 -8.23 14.26
C PHE A 374 21.47 -8.39 15.25
N ILE A 375 21.67 -8.02 16.51
CA ILE A 375 20.59 -8.03 17.51
C ILE A 375 19.47 -7.07 17.11
N GLY A 376 19.83 -5.87 16.61
CA GLY A 376 18.87 -4.88 16.09
C GLY A 376 18.06 -5.42 14.92
N ILE A 377 18.69 -6.14 13.99
CA ILE A 377 17.99 -6.79 12.86
C ILE A 377 16.99 -7.83 13.36
N VAL A 378 17.41 -8.73 14.26
CA VAL A 378 16.53 -9.77 14.80
C VAL A 378 15.34 -9.16 15.54
N LEU A 379 15.56 -8.15 16.38
CA LEU A 379 14.50 -7.43 17.09
C LEU A 379 13.60 -6.65 16.13
N GLY A 380 14.17 -5.98 15.12
CA GLY A 380 13.45 -5.21 14.13
C GLY A 380 12.54 -6.10 13.26
N LEU A 381 13.03 -7.26 12.84
CA LEU A 381 12.22 -8.26 12.13
C LEU A 381 11.11 -8.82 13.02
N ALA A 382 11.42 -9.16 14.27
CA ALA A 382 10.41 -9.66 15.21
C ALA A 382 9.32 -8.63 15.48
N LEU A 383 9.69 -7.38 15.76
CA LEU A 383 8.73 -6.29 15.98
C LEU A 383 7.95 -5.97 14.69
N GLY A 384 8.63 -5.90 13.54
CA GLY A 384 7.99 -5.63 12.25
C GLY A 384 6.97 -6.71 11.89
N THR A 385 7.29 -7.99 12.09
CA THR A 385 6.36 -9.10 11.84
C THR A 385 5.17 -9.08 12.79
N VAL A 386 5.38 -8.84 14.07
CA VAL A 386 4.28 -8.73 15.05
C VAL A 386 3.37 -7.56 14.71
N LEU A 387 3.92 -6.39 14.42
CA LEU A 387 3.14 -5.21 14.05
C LEU A 387 2.36 -5.42 12.75
N SER A 388 2.98 -6.00 11.72
CA SER A 388 2.30 -6.31 10.46
C SER A 388 1.12 -7.26 10.68
N ASN A 389 1.30 -8.31 11.48
CA ASN A 389 0.24 -9.27 11.78
C ASN A 389 -0.90 -8.65 12.62
N VAL A 390 -0.59 -7.74 13.55
CA VAL A 390 -1.62 -7.02 14.34
C VAL A 390 -2.46 -6.12 13.45
N VAL A 391 -1.86 -5.53 12.40
CA VAL A 391 -2.57 -4.70 11.40
C VAL A 391 -3.30 -5.57 10.36
N GLY A 392 -3.10 -6.89 10.36
CA GLY A 392 -3.76 -7.82 9.44
C GLY A 392 -3.02 -8.07 8.12
N TYR A 393 -1.76 -7.65 8.00
CA TYR A 393 -0.96 -7.84 6.79
C TYR A 393 0.10 -8.92 6.95
N ALA A 394 0.33 -9.72 5.90
CA ALA A 394 1.42 -10.68 5.87
C ALA A 394 2.77 -9.96 5.87
N ALA A 395 3.66 -10.32 6.79
CA ALA A 395 4.96 -9.66 6.93
C ALA A 395 5.84 -9.89 5.69
N LYS A 396 6.31 -8.80 5.06
CA LYS A 396 7.21 -8.79 3.90
C LYS A 396 8.52 -8.04 4.22
N PRO A 397 9.51 -8.70 4.88
CA PRO A 397 10.78 -8.05 5.22
C PRO A 397 11.60 -7.70 3.98
N SER A 398 12.25 -6.54 4.00
CA SER A 398 13.14 -6.06 2.92
C SER A 398 14.56 -6.56 3.12
N ILE A 399 15.07 -7.37 2.20
CA ILE A 399 16.48 -7.80 2.20
C ILE A 399 17.40 -6.59 1.98
N ALA A 400 16.97 -5.62 1.16
CA ALA A 400 17.74 -4.40 0.93
C ALA A 400 17.93 -3.58 2.22
N ALA A 401 16.87 -3.42 3.03
CA ALA A 401 16.94 -2.74 4.32
C ALA A 401 17.92 -3.43 5.28
N ILE A 402 17.92 -4.76 5.31
CA ILE A 402 18.87 -5.55 6.13
C ILE A 402 20.32 -5.28 5.69
N LEU A 403 20.60 -5.32 4.39
CA LEU A 403 21.96 -5.08 3.86
C LEU A 403 22.44 -3.64 4.15
N ILE A 404 21.54 -2.65 3.98
CA ILE A 404 21.84 -1.25 4.31
C ILE A 404 22.12 -1.11 5.81
N ALA A 405 21.34 -1.74 6.68
CA ALA A 405 21.52 -1.69 8.13
C ALA A 405 22.88 -2.29 8.56
N VAL A 406 23.29 -3.42 7.98
CA VAL A 406 24.60 -4.04 8.22
C VAL A 406 25.73 -3.12 7.75
N GLY A 407 25.61 -2.58 6.54
CA GLY A 407 26.62 -1.66 5.99
C GLY A 407 26.77 -0.39 6.84
N PHE A 408 25.66 0.17 7.28
CA PHE A 408 25.66 1.36 8.13
C PHE A 408 26.22 1.10 9.53
N SER A 409 25.87 -0.05 10.14
CA SER A 409 26.44 -0.49 11.42
C SER A 409 27.97 -0.63 11.34
N MET A 410 28.46 -1.20 10.24
CA MET A 410 29.91 -1.33 10.01
C MET A 410 30.58 0.04 9.84
N ALA A 411 29.97 0.95 9.08
CA ALA A 411 30.47 2.30 8.86
C ALA A 411 30.60 3.09 10.17
N ILE A 412 29.62 2.98 11.06
CA ILE A 412 29.64 3.58 12.40
C ILE A 412 30.77 3.00 13.22
N GLY A 413 30.98 1.67 13.23
CA GLY A 413 32.09 1.02 13.92
C GLY A 413 33.42 1.53 13.46
N VAL A 414 33.63 1.70 12.17
CA VAL A 414 34.88 2.27 11.62
C VAL A 414 35.05 3.73 12.03
N PHE A 415 34.00 4.55 11.83
CA PHE A 415 34.07 6.00 12.08
C PHE A 415 34.36 6.32 13.55
N PHE A 416 33.59 5.79 14.46
CA PHE A 416 33.76 6.06 15.89
C PHE A 416 34.92 5.28 16.52
N GLY A 417 35.33 4.15 15.93
CA GLY A 417 36.49 3.38 16.35
C GLY A 417 37.83 3.99 15.91
N TYR A 418 37.82 4.77 14.82
CA TYR A 418 39.04 5.32 14.24
C TYR A 418 39.79 6.29 15.20
N TYR A 419 39.08 7.18 15.87
CA TYR A 419 39.69 8.17 16.77
C TYR A 419 40.43 7.51 17.95
N PRO A 420 39.80 6.64 18.77
CA PRO A 420 40.51 5.93 19.86
C PRO A 420 41.62 5.03 19.32
N ALA A 421 41.41 4.34 18.21
CA ALA A 421 42.46 3.49 17.60
C ALA A 421 43.69 4.30 17.17
N ASN A 422 43.49 5.49 16.62
CA ASN A 422 44.61 6.36 16.25
C ASN A 422 45.34 6.93 17.47
N LYS A 423 44.63 7.22 18.56
CA LYS A 423 45.22 7.65 19.84
C LYS A 423 46.06 6.54 20.44
N ALA A 424 45.55 5.29 20.46
CA ALA A 424 46.31 4.11 20.91
C ALA A 424 47.56 3.88 20.08
N ALA A 425 47.47 4.00 18.77
CA ALA A 425 48.58 3.82 17.85
C ALA A 425 49.68 4.89 17.99
N LYS A 426 49.38 6.06 18.55
CA LYS A 426 50.33 7.17 18.76
C LYS A 426 50.99 7.18 20.16
N LEU A 427 50.60 6.29 21.08
CA LEU A 427 51.20 6.22 22.44
C LEU A 427 52.72 6.02 22.35
N ASP A 428 53.49 6.75 23.18
CA ASP A 428 54.91 6.52 23.32
C ASP A 428 55.17 5.23 24.15
N PRO A 429 55.97 4.29 23.66
CA PRO A 429 56.27 3.04 24.40
C PRO A 429 56.84 3.27 25.79
N ILE A 430 57.68 4.30 25.96
CA ILE A 430 58.35 4.59 27.23
C ILE A 430 57.33 5.12 28.25
N GLU A 431 56.49 6.07 27.84
CA GLU A 431 55.41 6.61 28.69
C GLU A 431 54.37 5.54 29.02
N ALA A 432 54.02 4.71 28.04
CA ALA A 432 53.04 3.65 28.23
C ALA A 432 53.46 2.57 29.21
N LEU A 433 54.78 2.27 29.30
CA LEU A 433 55.34 1.31 30.25
C LEU A 433 55.48 1.89 31.68
N ARG A 434 55.51 3.22 31.81
CA ARG A 434 55.59 3.92 33.11
C ARG A 434 54.20 4.18 33.73
N TYR A 435 53.13 3.92 32.96
CA TYR A 435 51.75 4.11 33.43
C TYR A 435 51.41 3.04 34.48
N GLU A 436 51.12 3.47 35.72
CA GLU A 436 50.64 2.60 36.81
C GLU A 436 49.13 2.35 36.71
#